data_6a9223c7f17f748158fff5f0c8d053ca
#
_entry.id   6a9223c7f17f748158fff5f0c8d053ca
#
_cell.length_a   1.000
_cell.length_b   1.000
_cell.length_c   1.000
_cell.angle_alpha   90.00
_cell.angle_beta   90.00
_cell.angle_gamma   90.00
#
_symmetry.space_group_name_H-M   'P 1'
#
loop_
_entity.id
_entity.type
_entity.pdbx_description
1 polymer ?
#
loop_
_entity_poly.entity_id
_entity_poly.type
_entity_poly.pdbx_seq_one_letter_code
_entity_poly.pdbx_strand_id
1 'polypeptide(L)'
;MIATFRRDRLRPDPRGAVVSLGMFDGVHLGHQAILRANVARAHELGAQAAVVTFRRHPKALLLGRAPKTLTTLEHRLELFARAGIAHAVVLPFDAELRRLTALEFIEVVALDGLRARSFVLGFDSKFGRDRGGTPESLRAAGFDVRVAEKVVIQGRPVSSSAIREAVEL
;
A
#
# COMPACT_ATOMS: atom_id res chain seq x y z
N MET A 1 1.21 -16.86 -1.05
CA MET A 1 0.62 -15.53 -1.34
C MET A 1 0.03 -15.51 -2.74
N ILE A 2 -1.16 -14.98 -2.87
CA ILE A 2 -1.80 -14.76 -4.17
C ILE A 2 -1.38 -13.39 -4.70
N ALA A 3 -1.02 -13.30 -5.98
CA ALA A 3 -0.72 -12.02 -6.63
C ALA A 3 -1.71 -11.78 -7.77
N THR A 4 -2.37 -10.63 -7.76
CA THR A 4 -3.33 -10.23 -8.78
C THR A 4 -2.86 -8.95 -9.47
N PHE A 5 -2.81 -8.96 -10.79
CA PHE A 5 -2.25 -7.87 -11.58
C PHE A 5 -3.28 -7.05 -12.35
N ARG A 6 -4.57 -7.40 -12.24
CA ARG A 6 -5.67 -6.71 -12.92
C ARG A 6 -6.87 -6.62 -12.02
N ARG A 7 -7.55 -5.46 -12.03
CA ARG A 7 -8.76 -5.24 -11.21
C ARG A 7 -9.88 -6.23 -11.53
N ASP A 8 -10.07 -6.60 -12.79
CA ASP A 8 -11.10 -7.53 -13.22
C ASP A 8 -10.85 -8.97 -12.77
N ARG A 9 -9.66 -9.24 -12.26
CA ARG A 9 -9.29 -10.55 -11.70
C ARG A 9 -9.38 -10.62 -10.18
N LEU A 10 -9.72 -9.51 -9.53
CA LEU A 10 -9.88 -9.49 -8.08
C LEU A 10 -11.06 -10.37 -7.66
N ARG A 11 -10.82 -11.17 -6.64
CA ARG A 11 -11.85 -12.01 -6.01
C ARG A 11 -11.77 -11.77 -4.52
N PRO A 12 -12.79 -11.14 -3.92
CA PRO A 12 -12.77 -10.87 -2.50
C PRO A 12 -12.81 -12.17 -1.69
N ASP A 13 -12.01 -12.22 -0.63
CA ASP A 13 -12.09 -13.30 0.34
C ASP A 13 -13.37 -13.11 1.16
N PRO A 14 -14.15 -14.19 1.39
CA PRO A 14 -15.38 -14.09 2.22
C PRO A 14 -15.13 -13.54 3.62
N ARG A 15 -13.94 -13.71 4.17
CA ARG A 15 -13.56 -13.19 5.48
C ARG A 15 -13.29 -11.68 5.47
N GLY A 16 -13.22 -11.07 4.29
CA GLY A 16 -12.78 -9.70 4.13
C GLY A 16 -11.27 -9.56 4.24
N ALA A 17 -10.78 -8.34 4.17
CA ALA A 17 -9.35 -8.07 4.16
C ALA A 17 -8.98 -6.88 5.05
N VAL A 18 -7.77 -6.92 5.57
CA VAL A 18 -7.06 -5.75 6.09
C VAL A 18 -6.14 -5.27 4.97
N VAL A 19 -6.30 -4.03 4.56
CA VAL A 19 -5.65 -3.49 3.37
C VAL A 19 -4.63 -2.42 3.72
N SER A 20 -3.45 -2.54 3.19
CA SER A 20 -2.42 -1.50 3.20
C SER A 20 -2.13 -1.07 1.77
N LEU A 21 -1.90 0.22 1.58
CA LEU A 21 -1.75 0.84 0.27
C LEU A 21 -0.39 1.54 0.21
N GLY A 22 0.33 1.37 -0.87
CA GLY A 22 1.58 2.08 -1.08
C GLY A 22 2.44 1.48 -2.18
N MET A 23 3.50 2.18 -2.52
CA MET A 23 4.49 1.70 -3.47
C MET A 23 5.40 0.64 -2.85
N PHE A 24 5.71 0.78 -1.58
CA PHE A 24 6.57 -0.11 -0.80
C PHE A 24 7.95 -0.33 -1.44
N ASP A 25 8.46 0.66 -2.13
CA ASP A 25 9.77 0.55 -2.77
C ASP A 25 10.88 0.46 -1.73
N GLY A 26 11.73 -0.55 -1.87
CA GLY A 26 12.79 -0.86 -0.91
C GLY A 26 12.34 -1.70 0.28
N VAL A 27 11.03 -1.83 0.53
CA VAL A 27 10.46 -2.52 1.69
C VAL A 27 11.30 -2.26 2.95
N HIS A 28 11.52 -0.97 3.25
CA HIS A 28 12.34 -0.52 4.37
C HIS A 28 11.67 -0.79 5.74
N LEU A 29 12.34 -0.45 6.83
CA LEU A 29 11.84 -0.74 8.18
C LEU A 29 10.46 -0.13 8.45
N GLY A 30 10.18 1.07 7.90
CA GLY A 30 8.85 1.68 7.99
C GLY A 30 7.78 0.87 7.25
N HIS A 31 8.09 0.37 6.06
CA HIS A 31 7.21 -0.54 5.32
C HIS A 31 7.00 -1.85 6.07
N GLN A 32 8.05 -2.41 6.65
CA GLN A 32 7.96 -3.63 7.44
C GLN A 32 7.06 -3.45 8.65
N ALA A 33 7.09 -2.28 9.29
CA ALA A 33 6.18 -1.96 10.39
C ALA A 33 4.72 -1.95 9.93
N ILE A 34 4.44 -1.38 8.75
CA ILE A 34 3.10 -1.40 8.16
C ILE A 34 2.66 -2.84 7.89
N LEU A 35 3.52 -3.64 7.27
CA LEU A 35 3.18 -5.03 6.94
C LEU A 35 2.92 -5.86 8.19
N ARG A 36 3.73 -5.72 9.23
CA ARG A 36 3.52 -6.42 10.50
C ARG A 36 2.21 -6.02 11.16
N ALA A 37 1.90 -4.73 11.20
CA ALA A 37 0.66 -4.24 11.76
C ALA A 37 -0.55 -4.74 10.97
N ASN A 38 -0.43 -4.80 9.63
CA ASN A 38 -1.46 -5.38 8.76
C ASN A 38 -1.73 -6.84 9.10
N VAL A 39 -0.68 -7.66 9.12
CA VAL A 39 -0.79 -9.10 9.40
C VAL A 39 -1.37 -9.34 10.79
N ALA A 40 -0.93 -8.59 11.79
CA ALA A 40 -1.46 -8.69 13.15
C ALA A 40 -2.95 -8.33 13.21
N ARG A 41 -3.34 -7.25 12.53
CA ARG A 41 -4.75 -6.83 12.46
C ARG A 41 -5.62 -7.85 11.73
N ALA A 42 -5.11 -8.39 10.63
CA ALA A 42 -5.80 -9.45 9.88
C ALA A 42 -6.04 -10.68 10.76
N HIS A 43 -5.05 -11.07 11.54
CA HIS A 43 -5.19 -12.17 12.49
C HIS A 43 -6.26 -11.89 13.53
N GLU A 44 -6.25 -10.70 14.14
CA GLU A 44 -7.26 -10.29 15.11
C GLU A 44 -8.69 -10.36 14.55
N LEU A 45 -8.88 -9.97 13.30
CA LEU A 45 -10.20 -9.92 12.67
C LEU A 45 -10.60 -11.23 11.99
N GLY A 46 -9.70 -12.21 11.91
CA GLY A 46 -9.90 -13.39 11.09
C GLY A 46 -10.05 -13.06 9.62
N ALA A 47 -9.37 -12.02 9.14
CA ALA A 47 -9.43 -11.53 7.77
C ALA A 47 -8.15 -11.82 7.00
N GLN A 48 -8.17 -11.57 5.69
CA GLN A 48 -7.01 -11.74 4.82
C GLN A 48 -6.08 -10.52 4.93
N ALA A 49 -4.79 -10.76 5.06
CA ALA A 49 -3.77 -9.71 5.00
C ALA A 49 -3.51 -9.36 3.53
N ALA A 50 -3.81 -8.13 3.12
CA ALA A 50 -3.71 -7.70 1.73
C ALA A 50 -2.93 -6.39 1.58
N VAL A 51 -2.21 -6.28 0.48
CA VAL A 51 -1.47 -5.08 0.08
C VAL A 51 -1.89 -4.69 -1.32
N VAL A 52 -2.13 -3.40 -1.54
CA VAL A 52 -2.32 -2.82 -2.86
C VAL A 52 -1.10 -1.97 -3.19
N THR A 53 -0.43 -2.32 -4.26
CA THR A 53 0.75 -1.61 -4.75
C THR A 53 0.65 -1.38 -6.25
N PHE A 54 1.61 -0.68 -6.81
CA PHE A 54 1.63 -0.36 -8.23
C PHE A 54 2.83 -1.01 -8.91
N ARG A 55 2.63 -1.42 -10.17
CA ARG A 55 3.71 -1.99 -10.99
C ARG A 55 4.84 -0.99 -11.19
N ARG A 56 4.49 0.28 -11.46
CA ARG A 56 5.42 1.38 -11.63
C ARG A 56 5.07 2.51 -10.69
N HIS A 57 6.07 3.31 -10.34
CA HIS A 57 5.84 4.48 -9.50
C HIS A 57 4.84 5.42 -10.19
N PRO A 58 3.79 5.89 -9.50
CA PRO A 58 2.79 6.79 -10.10
C PRO A 58 3.38 8.04 -10.75
N LYS A 59 4.48 8.56 -10.21
CA LYS A 59 5.18 9.73 -10.78
C LYS A 59 5.70 9.49 -12.20
N ALA A 60 5.96 8.25 -12.59
CA ALA A 60 6.40 7.95 -13.95
C ALA A 60 5.37 8.38 -15.00
N LEU A 61 4.08 8.16 -14.70
CA LEU A 61 3.00 8.55 -15.60
C LEU A 61 2.71 10.06 -15.56
N LEU A 62 2.78 10.66 -14.36
CA LEU A 62 2.41 12.06 -14.16
C LEU A 62 3.49 13.04 -14.63
N LEU A 63 4.76 12.70 -14.42
CA LEU A 63 5.91 13.60 -14.66
C LEU A 63 6.79 13.16 -15.82
N GLY A 64 6.48 12.05 -16.49
CA GLY A 64 7.31 11.45 -17.53
C GLY A 64 8.61 10.86 -17.00
N ARG A 65 8.82 10.86 -15.70
CA ARG A 65 9.99 10.28 -15.04
C ARG A 65 9.59 9.79 -13.65
N ALA A 66 10.31 8.79 -13.14
CA ALA A 66 10.11 8.28 -11.81
C ALA A 66 11.42 8.34 -11.00
N PRO A 67 11.33 8.36 -9.65
CA PRO A 67 12.50 8.08 -8.84
C PRO A 67 13.08 6.72 -9.19
N LYS A 68 14.40 6.54 -9.01
CA LYS A 68 15.02 5.23 -9.16
C LYS A 68 14.40 4.25 -8.17
N THR A 69 14.08 3.05 -8.65
CA THR A 69 13.52 2.01 -7.80
C THR A 69 14.61 1.35 -6.97
N LEU A 70 14.28 1.03 -5.72
CA LEU A 70 15.18 0.33 -4.80
C LEU A 70 15.06 -1.19 -4.92
N THR A 71 13.87 -1.66 -5.32
CA THR A 71 13.57 -3.09 -5.47
C THR A 71 12.85 -3.36 -6.77
N THR A 72 13.08 -4.56 -7.34
CA THR A 72 12.25 -5.05 -8.45
C THR A 72 10.87 -5.42 -7.93
N LEU A 73 9.90 -5.55 -8.83
CA LEU A 73 8.57 -6.00 -8.47
C LEU A 73 8.60 -7.41 -7.87
N GLU A 74 9.34 -8.33 -8.49
CA GLU A 74 9.47 -9.70 -8.01
C GLU A 74 10.05 -9.74 -6.59
N HIS A 75 11.05 -8.92 -6.32
CA HIS A 75 11.66 -8.84 -5.00
C HIS A 75 10.68 -8.26 -3.96
N ARG A 76 9.92 -7.23 -4.33
CA ARG A 76 8.86 -6.70 -3.44
C ARG A 76 7.83 -7.76 -3.09
N LEU A 77 7.37 -8.52 -4.08
CA LEU A 77 6.38 -9.58 -3.86
C LEU A 77 6.94 -10.67 -2.94
N GLU A 78 8.20 -11.03 -3.11
CA GLU A 78 8.86 -11.99 -2.22
C GLU A 78 8.92 -11.49 -0.79
N LEU A 79 9.25 -10.22 -0.59
CA LEU A 79 9.31 -9.61 0.74
C LEU A 79 7.92 -9.51 1.38
N PHE A 80 6.88 -9.23 0.61
CA PHE A 80 5.50 -9.27 1.11
C PHE A 80 5.12 -10.68 1.58
N ALA A 81 5.44 -11.69 0.79
CA ALA A 81 5.16 -13.08 1.16
C ALA A 81 5.87 -13.46 2.46
N ARG A 82 7.13 -13.09 2.61
CA ARG A 82 7.90 -13.34 3.83
C ARG A 82 7.34 -12.62 5.05
N ALA A 83 6.73 -11.47 4.85
CA ALA A 83 6.09 -10.72 5.94
C ALA A 83 4.75 -11.31 6.39
N GLY A 84 4.21 -12.26 5.63
CA GLY A 84 2.93 -12.90 5.96
C GLY A 84 1.74 -12.34 5.20
N ILE A 85 1.95 -11.50 4.19
CA ILE A 85 0.87 -11.00 3.33
C ILE A 85 0.29 -12.16 2.54
N ALA A 86 -1.02 -12.28 2.52
CA ALA A 86 -1.73 -13.35 1.82
C ALA A 86 -2.14 -12.96 0.40
N HIS A 87 -2.40 -11.69 0.14
CA HIS A 87 -2.83 -11.21 -1.18
C HIS A 87 -2.13 -9.89 -1.52
N ALA A 88 -1.40 -9.88 -2.62
CA ALA A 88 -0.79 -8.66 -3.18
C ALA A 88 -1.52 -8.30 -4.47
N VAL A 89 -2.08 -7.09 -4.52
CA VAL A 89 -2.72 -6.53 -5.70
C VAL A 89 -1.75 -5.54 -6.31
N VAL A 90 -1.29 -5.83 -7.53
CA VAL A 90 -0.32 -5.02 -8.25
C VAL A 90 -1.02 -4.37 -9.44
N LEU A 91 -1.35 -3.11 -9.32
CA LEU A 91 -2.12 -2.41 -10.33
C LEU A 91 -1.22 -1.63 -11.29
N PRO A 92 -1.57 -1.58 -12.59
CA PRO A 92 -1.01 -0.59 -13.47
C PRO A 92 -1.59 0.78 -13.07
N PHE A 93 -0.74 1.80 -13.00
CA PHE A 93 -1.20 3.16 -12.76
C PHE A 93 -1.59 3.79 -14.09
N ASP A 94 -2.73 3.36 -14.63
CA ASP A 94 -3.24 3.79 -15.92
C ASP A 94 -4.07 5.08 -15.82
N ALA A 95 -4.54 5.56 -16.97
CA ALA A 95 -5.33 6.79 -17.05
C ALA A 95 -6.64 6.71 -16.25
N GLU A 96 -7.25 5.53 -16.16
CA GLU A 96 -8.47 5.32 -15.40
C GLU A 96 -8.24 5.44 -13.90
N LEU A 97 -7.22 4.74 -13.37
CA LEU A 97 -6.88 4.83 -11.95
C LEU A 97 -6.43 6.23 -11.54
N ARG A 98 -5.70 6.91 -12.43
CA ARG A 98 -5.22 8.27 -12.17
C ARG A 98 -6.35 9.28 -11.93
N ARG A 99 -7.52 9.03 -12.50
CA ARG A 99 -8.68 9.93 -12.37
C ARG A 99 -9.42 9.77 -11.05
N LEU A 100 -9.22 8.67 -10.35
CA LEU A 100 -9.96 8.37 -9.14
C LEU A 100 -9.47 9.24 -7.97
N THR A 101 -10.42 9.84 -7.26
CA THR A 101 -10.14 10.42 -5.95
C THR A 101 -9.79 9.32 -4.97
N ALA A 102 -9.29 9.69 -3.80
CA ALA A 102 -8.97 8.71 -2.76
C ALA A 102 -10.18 7.85 -2.40
N LEU A 103 -11.33 8.47 -2.17
CA LEU A 103 -12.55 7.74 -1.79
C LEU A 103 -13.05 6.83 -2.92
N GLU A 104 -13.01 7.30 -4.16
CA GLU A 104 -13.36 6.48 -5.32
C GLU A 104 -12.43 5.26 -5.45
N PHE A 105 -11.13 5.47 -5.25
CA PHE A 105 -10.13 4.39 -5.28
C PHE A 105 -10.42 3.35 -4.19
N ILE A 106 -10.69 3.80 -2.97
CA ILE A 106 -11.04 2.90 -1.86
C ILE A 106 -12.29 2.09 -2.19
N GLU A 107 -13.32 2.74 -2.73
CA GLU A 107 -14.56 2.05 -3.09
C GLU A 107 -14.33 0.96 -4.13
N VAL A 108 -13.66 1.29 -5.23
CA VAL A 108 -13.47 0.37 -6.35
C VAL A 108 -12.50 -0.77 -6.03
N VAL A 109 -11.37 -0.46 -5.42
CA VAL A 109 -10.31 -1.44 -5.22
C VAL A 109 -10.42 -2.14 -3.87
N ALA A 110 -10.55 -1.38 -2.80
CA ALA A 110 -10.51 -1.94 -1.46
C ALA A 110 -11.85 -2.53 -1.02
N LEU A 111 -12.95 -1.82 -1.23
CA LEU A 111 -14.27 -2.31 -0.80
C LEU A 111 -14.81 -3.35 -1.78
N ASP A 112 -14.97 -2.98 -3.04
CA ASP A 112 -15.56 -3.90 -4.03
C ASP A 112 -14.61 -5.04 -4.39
N GLY A 113 -13.32 -4.73 -4.56
CA GLY A 113 -12.32 -5.72 -4.98
C GLY A 113 -11.84 -6.65 -3.89
N LEU A 114 -11.69 -6.17 -2.66
CA LEU A 114 -11.08 -6.91 -1.56
C LEU A 114 -11.96 -7.10 -0.34
N ARG A 115 -13.14 -6.47 -0.27
CA ARG A 115 -13.98 -6.45 0.94
C ARG A 115 -13.20 -5.96 2.16
N ALA A 116 -12.56 -4.83 2.04
CA ALA A 116 -11.76 -4.26 3.12
C ALA A 116 -12.60 -4.04 4.38
N ARG A 117 -12.11 -4.52 5.51
CA ARG A 117 -12.71 -4.35 6.83
C ARG A 117 -11.91 -3.37 7.68
N SER A 118 -10.64 -3.22 7.39
CA SER A 118 -9.72 -2.34 8.12
C SER A 118 -8.58 -1.94 7.20
N PHE A 119 -8.01 -0.78 7.49
CA PHE A 119 -6.85 -0.27 6.77
C PHE A 119 -5.69 -0.08 7.75
N VAL A 120 -4.48 -0.44 7.30
CA VAL A 120 -3.26 -0.14 8.03
C VAL A 120 -2.37 0.67 7.10
N LEU A 121 -2.13 1.92 7.47
CA LEU A 121 -1.43 2.91 6.65
C LEU A 121 -0.18 3.42 7.34
N GLY A 122 0.75 3.95 6.55
CA GLY A 122 1.85 4.75 7.08
C GLY A 122 1.37 6.14 7.51
N PHE A 123 2.11 6.77 8.41
CA PHE A 123 1.78 8.09 8.92
C PHE A 123 1.75 9.17 7.82
N ASP A 124 2.52 8.99 6.76
CA ASP A 124 2.67 9.92 5.63
C ASP A 124 1.87 9.49 4.40
N SER A 125 0.94 8.57 4.54
CA SER A 125 0.14 8.05 3.44
C SER A 125 -0.66 9.17 2.77
N LYS A 126 -0.51 9.28 1.44
CA LYS A 126 -1.27 10.20 0.59
C LYS A 126 -1.48 9.52 -0.76
N PHE A 127 -2.70 9.17 -1.07
CA PHE A 127 -3.02 8.54 -2.35
C PHE A 127 -4.28 9.16 -2.97
N GLY A 128 -4.59 8.77 -4.22
CA GLY A 128 -5.68 9.32 -4.97
C GLY A 128 -5.30 10.57 -5.77
N ARG A 129 -6.13 10.92 -6.73
CA ARG A 129 -5.90 12.09 -7.60
C ARG A 129 -5.78 13.39 -6.80
N ASP A 130 -6.60 13.53 -5.76
CA ASP A 130 -6.64 14.70 -4.89
C ASP A 130 -5.65 14.62 -3.73
N ARG A 131 -4.84 13.54 -3.65
CA ARG A 131 -3.97 13.23 -2.51
C ARG A 131 -4.72 13.23 -1.16
N GLY A 132 -6.01 12.99 -1.21
CA GLY A 132 -6.90 12.98 -0.05
C GLY A 132 -6.88 11.67 0.75
N GLY A 133 -6.13 10.66 0.28
CA GLY A 133 -6.05 9.35 0.93
C GLY A 133 -5.09 9.34 2.10
N THR A 134 -5.45 10.03 3.18
CA THR A 134 -4.68 10.08 4.42
C THR A 134 -5.38 9.26 5.51
N PRO A 135 -4.66 8.83 6.56
CA PRO A 135 -5.31 8.17 7.68
C PRO A 135 -6.48 8.96 8.26
N GLU A 136 -6.30 10.27 8.39
CA GLU A 136 -7.30 11.18 8.96
C GLU A 136 -8.57 11.25 8.09
N SER A 137 -8.39 11.37 6.76
CA SER A 137 -9.53 11.47 5.84
C SER A 137 -10.33 10.17 5.77
N LEU A 138 -9.67 9.01 5.82
CA LEU A 138 -10.35 7.73 5.82
C LEU A 138 -11.10 7.50 7.14
N ARG A 139 -10.53 7.89 8.26
CA ARG A 139 -11.26 7.84 9.55
C ARG A 139 -12.47 8.76 9.53
N ALA A 140 -12.34 9.96 8.99
CA ALA A 140 -13.46 10.89 8.84
C ALA A 140 -14.58 10.32 7.95
N ALA A 141 -14.22 9.48 6.99
CA ALA A 141 -15.19 8.79 6.13
C ALA A 141 -15.82 7.55 6.78
N GLY A 142 -15.44 7.22 8.01
CA GLY A 142 -16.04 6.13 8.77
C GLY A 142 -15.29 4.79 8.69
N PHE A 143 -14.10 4.75 8.10
CA PHE A 143 -13.33 3.52 8.01
C PHE A 143 -12.51 3.25 9.27
N ASP A 144 -12.31 1.97 9.57
CA ASP A 144 -11.36 1.55 10.61
C ASP A 144 -9.94 1.68 10.06
N VAL A 145 -9.17 2.59 10.62
CA VAL A 145 -7.81 2.88 10.16
C VAL A 145 -6.84 2.82 11.33
N ARG A 146 -5.80 2.02 11.15
CA ARG A 146 -4.65 1.96 12.06
C ARG A 146 -3.44 2.56 11.37
N VAL A 147 -2.66 3.34 12.11
CA VAL A 147 -1.40 3.91 11.61
C VAL A 147 -0.26 3.12 12.23
N ALA A 148 0.61 2.57 11.37
CA ALA A 148 1.79 1.87 11.85
C ALA A 148 2.75 2.82 12.54
N GLU A 149 3.50 2.31 13.54
CA GLU A 149 4.49 3.10 14.23
C GLU A 149 5.54 3.66 13.27
N LYS A 150 5.85 4.94 13.46
CA LYS A 150 6.89 5.61 12.71
C LYS A 150 8.25 5.08 13.12
N VAL A 151 9.01 4.55 12.17
CA VAL A 151 10.37 4.09 12.43
C VAL A 151 11.34 5.24 12.21
N VAL A 152 12.13 5.56 13.23
CA VAL A 152 13.08 6.66 13.21
C VAL A 152 14.48 6.12 13.51
N ILE A 153 15.44 6.49 12.67
CA ILE A 153 16.86 6.18 12.87
C ILE A 153 17.63 7.49 12.89
N GLN A 154 18.40 7.71 13.95
CA GLN A 154 19.19 8.95 14.15
C GLN A 154 18.35 10.22 14.00
N GLY A 155 17.12 10.19 14.52
CA GLY A 155 16.22 11.34 14.49
C GLY A 155 15.50 11.56 13.16
N ARG A 156 15.71 10.72 12.14
CA ARG A 156 15.05 10.85 10.85
C ARG A 156 14.12 9.65 10.60
N PRO A 157 12.89 9.89 10.10
CA PRO A 157 12.03 8.80 9.67
C PRO A 157 12.66 8.00 8.54
N VAL A 158 12.53 6.69 8.59
CA VAL A 158 12.95 5.80 7.51
C VAL A 158 11.96 5.94 6.36
N SER A 159 12.45 6.25 5.17
CA SER A 159 11.64 6.39 3.95
C SER A 159 12.42 5.94 2.73
N SER A 160 11.69 5.61 1.65
CA SER A 160 12.35 5.26 0.38
C SER A 160 13.16 6.42 -0.17
N SER A 161 12.70 7.65 0.01
CA SER A 161 13.43 8.85 -0.42
C SER A 161 14.75 9.01 0.33
N ALA A 162 14.74 8.82 1.65
CA ALA A 162 15.96 8.90 2.47
C ALA A 162 16.96 7.80 2.09
N ILE A 163 16.50 6.59 1.80
CA ILE A 163 17.35 5.49 1.36
C ILE A 163 17.94 5.78 -0.01
N ARG A 164 17.16 6.27 -0.96
CA ARG A 164 17.66 6.66 -2.28
C ARG A 164 18.75 7.72 -2.18
N GLU A 165 18.50 8.75 -1.38
CA GLU A 165 19.47 9.81 -1.12
C GLU A 165 20.78 9.25 -0.58
N ALA A 166 20.73 8.33 0.39
CA ALA A 166 21.91 7.70 0.98
C ALA A 166 22.68 6.84 -0.04
N VAL A 167 21.98 6.16 -0.95
CA VAL A 167 22.58 5.27 -1.96
C VAL A 167 23.20 6.06 -3.11
N GLU A 168 22.59 7.20 -3.50
CA GLU A 168 23.04 8.01 -4.63
C GLU A 168 24.19 8.98 -4.28
N LEU A 169 24.47 9.15 -3.01
CA LEU A 169 25.60 9.92 -2.54
C LEU A 169 26.92 9.14 -2.70
#